data_95d431045d7ff3c17dd0d6f4ac70e922
#
_entry.id   95d431045d7ff3c17dd0d6f4ac70e922
#
_cell.length_a   1.000
_cell.length_b   1.000
_cell.length_c   1.000
_cell.angle_alpha   90.00
_cell.angle_beta   90.00
_cell.angle_gamma   90.00
#
_symmetry.space_group_name_H-M   'P 1'
#
loop_
_entity.id
_entity.type
_entity.pdbx_description
1 polymer ?
#
loop_
_entity_poly.entity_id
_entity_poly.type
_entity_poly.pdbx_seq_one_letter_code
_entity_poly.pdbx_strand_id
1 'polypeptide(L)'
;MIQYTITGKTDGFGSQYHAVMSGVALSHKYNLLYIHTPFKSLEHNVNVDELNTFIGIPTGSIGGCTHSEEFSGEVHYSERPSLYYTPIVVQQLRDWYYSTKKPEIQNIDIAIHIRRGDVTKVDHPGRFTDTSVYAKAIETLKKFYPTYTVTIFSEGSADDFKELGLPADCFRLNVDIKETFHSLVTSKILVMSKSSLSYAAAILNKNSVYYEEFWHKPLDGWLKINILNM
;
A
#
# COMPACT_ATOMS: atom_id res chain seq x y z
N MET A 1 12.24 -2.21 -29.14
CA MET A 1 11.22 -1.85 -28.12
C MET A 1 11.88 -0.87 -27.16
N ILE A 2 11.22 0.23 -26.83
CA ILE A 2 11.76 1.23 -25.88
C ILE A 2 11.69 0.62 -24.48
N GLN A 3 12.81 0.67 -23.76
CA GLN A 3 12.87 0.23 -22.36
C GLN A 3 12.43 1.38 -21.45
N TYR A 4 11.77 1.04 -20.36
CA TYR A 4 11.32 1.98 -19.34
C TYR A 4 11.63 1.44 -17.94
N THR A 5 12.11 2.29 -17.06
CA THR A 5 12.44 1.93 -15.68
C THR A 5 12.09 3.05 -14.71
N ILE A 6 11.80 2.67 -13.46
CA ILE A 6 11.67 3.59 -12.33
C ILE A 6 12.93 3.50 -11.48
N THR A 7 13.56 4.64 -11.21
CA THR A 7 14.79 4.74 -10.41
C THR A 7 14.98 6.15 -9.88
N GLY A 8 15.83 6.30 -8.87
CA GLY A 8 16.22 7.61 -8.33
C GLY A 8 15.44 8.07 -7.09
N LYS A 9 14.29 7.46 -6.76
CA LYS A 9 13.59 7.76 -5.51
C LYS A 9 14.39 7.29 -4.29
N THR A 10 14.27 8.05 -3.17
CA THR A 10 14.99 7.78 -1.93
C THR A 10 14.09 7.75 -0.69
N ASP A 11 12.80 7.93 -0.85
CA ASP A 11 11.79 7.92 0.23
C ASP A 11 11.44 6.51 0.74
N GLY A 12 10.39 6.38 1.55
CA GLY A 12 10.02 5.11 2.18
C GLY A 12 9.52 4.03 1.22
N PHE A 13 9.56 2.78 1.66
CA PHE A 13 9.22 1.58 0.87
C PHE A 13 7.89 1.69 0.13
N GLY A 14 6.83 2.10 0.81
CA GLY A 14 5.50 2.18 0.19
C GLY A 14 5.44 3.13 -1.00
N SER A 15 6.14 4.25 -0.91
CA SER A 15 6.20 5.26 -1.98
C SER A 15 7.03 4.75 -3.16
N GLN A 16 8.20 4.15 -2.91
CA GLN A 16 9.04 3.61 -3.98
C GLN A 16 8.39 2.40 -4.67
N TYR A 17 7.77 1.50 -3.90
CA TYR A 17 7.08 0.36 -4.50
C TYR A 17 5.87 0.79 -5.33
N HIS A 18 5.08 1.77 -4.86
CA HIS A 18 3.99 2.33 -5.67
C HIS A 18 4.53 3.01 -6.95
N ALA A 19 5.67 3.71 -6.88
CA ALA A 19 6.31 4.26 -8.07
C ALA A 19 6.69 3.17 -9.08
N VAL A 20 7.28 2.07 -8.63
CA VAL A 20 7.58 0.89 -9.45
C VAL A 20 6.31 0.31 -10.09
N MET A 21 5.24 0.12 -9.31
CA MET A 21 3.95 -0.34 -9.83
C MET A 21 3.40 0.60 -10.91
N SER A 22 3.54 1.92 -10.72
CA SER A 22 3.11 2.92 -11.70
C SER A 22 3.90 2.82 -13.01
N GLY A 23 5.19 2.54 -12.94
CA GLY A 23 6.04 2.31 -14.10
C GLY A 23 5.66 1.06 -14.88
N VAL A 24 5.35 -0.03 -14.17
CA VAL A 24 4.82 -1.26 -14.79
C VAL A 24 3.51 -0.97 -15.51
N ALA A 25 2.60 -0.27 -14.85
CA ALA A 25 1.28 0.05 -15.41
C ALA A 25 1.39 0.96 -16.66
N LEU A 26 2.27 1.98 -16.61
CA LEU A 26 2.56 2.83 -17.77
C LEU A 26 3.13 2.02 -18.94
N SER A 27 4.08 1.14 -18.64
CA SER A 27 4.74 0.30 -19.65
C SER A 27 3.73 -0.59 -20.39
N HIS A 28 2.78 -1.17 -19.67
CA HIS A 28 1.68 -1.91 -20.29
C HIS A 28 0.81 -1.03 -21.17
N LYS A 29 0.46 0.17 -20.70
CA LYS A 29 -0.38 1.12 -21.45
C LYS A 29 0.21 1.50 -22.80
N TYR A 30 1.52 1.71 -22.85
CA TYR A 30 2.22 2.20 -24.04
C TYR A 30 3.06 1.14 -24.74
N ASN A 31 2.89 -0.14 -24.39
CA ASN A 31 3.65 -1.26 -24.96
C ASN A 31 5.18 -1.04 -24.90
N LEU A 32 5.66 -0.58 -23.75
CA LEU A 32 7.07 -0.43 -23.44
C LEU A 32 7.58 -1.70 -22.75
N LEU A 33 8.91 -1.95 -22.81
CA LEU A 33 9.54 -3.00 -22.04
C LEU A 33 9.93 -2.48 -20.66
N TYR A 34 9.17 -2.85 -19.61
CA TYR A 34 9.56 -2.50 -18.24
C TYR A 34 10.78 -3.29 -17.80
N ILE A 35 11.84 -2.58 -17.38
CA ILE A 35 13.04 -3.16 -16.77
C ILE A 35 13.11 -2.70 -15.32
N HIS A 36 13.06 -3.63 -14.38
CA HIS A 36 13.10 -3.27 -12.97
C HIS A 36 14.51 -2.88 -12.53
N THR A 37 14.63 -1.68 -11.95
CA THR A 37 15.82 -1.23 -11.23
C THR A 37 15.55 -1.38 -9.73
N PRO A 38 16.33 -2.21 -9.00
CA PRO A 38 16.16 -2.40 -7.57
C PRO A 38 16.28 -1.10 -6.78
N PHE A 39 15.60 -1.02 -5.63
CA PHE A 39 15.79 0.05 -4.67
C PHE A 39 17.25 0.12 -4.23
N LYS A 40 17.80 1.33 -4.14
CA LYS A 40 19.20 1.57 -3.69
C LYS A 40 19.25 2.03 -2.23
N SER A 41 18.24 2.78 -1.82
CA SER A 41 18.08 3.28 -0.45
C SER A 41 16.60 3.39 -0.11
N LEU A 42 16.28 3.23 1.15
CA LEU A 42 14.91 3.38 1.68
C LEU A 42 15.01 4.13 3.02
N GLU A 43 14.07 5.02 3.27
CA GLU A 43 13.91 5.64 4.60
C GLU A 43 13.54 4.59 5.66
N HIS A 44 13.63 4.99 6.93
CA HIS A 44 13.23 4.19 8.12
C HIS A 44 14.14 2.98 8.43
N ASN A 45 15.44 3.03 8.06
CA ASN A 45 16.45 2.00 8.41
C ASN A 45 16.03 0.56 8.10
N VAL A 46 15.34 0.33 6.99
CA VAL A 46 14.91 -0.99 6.54
C VAL A 46 15.98 -1.67 5.68
N ASN A 47 16.00 -3.00 5.66
CA ASN A 47 16.91 -3.75 4.82
C ASN A 47 16.46 -3.71 3.36
N VAL A 48 17.22 -3.00 2.53
CA VAL A 48 16.91 -2.75 1.12
C VAL A 48 16.91 -4.04 0.30
N ASP A 49 17.89 -4.92 0.51
CA ASP A 49 18.03 -6.16 -0.25
C ASP A 49 16.89 -7.14 0.05
N GLU A 50 16.47 -7.20 1.32
CA GLU A 50 15.30 -7.98 1.70
C GLU A 50 14.02 -7.47 1.06
N LEU A 51 13.85 -6.16 0.97
CA LEU A 51 12.65 -5.56 0.35
C LEU A 51 12.67 -5.70 -1.17
N ASN A 52 13.84 -5.60 -1.82
CA ASN A 52 13.98 -5.94 -3.24
C ASN A 52 13.58 -7.40 -3.52
N THR A 53 14.02 -8.33 -2.66
CA THR A 53 13.59 -9.73 -2.74
C THR A 53 12.10 -9.88 -2.47
N PHE A 54 11.60 -9.19 -1.45
CA PHE A 54 10.21 -9.29 -1.01
C PHE A 54 9.18 -8.88 -2.07
N ILE A 55 9.46 -7.85 -2.88
CA ILE A 55 8.52 -7.44 -3.95
C ILE A 55 8.46 -8.43 -5.11
N GLY A 56 9.49 -9.27 -5.30
CA GLY A 56 9.52 -10.36 -6.26
C GLY A 56 9.60 -9.95 -7.74
N ILE A 57 9.81 -8.66 -8.04
CA ILE A 57 9.90 -8.19 -9.42
C ILE A 57 11.25 -8.61 -10.02
N PRO A 58 11.26 -9.33 -11.15
CA PRO A 58 12.51 -9.75 -11.79
C PRO A 58 13.34 -8.54 -12.22
N THR A 59 14.62 -8.55 -11.86
CA THR A 59 15.59 -7.57 -12.38
C THR A 59 15.97 -7.90 -13.80
N GLY A 60 16.16 -6.89 -14.61
CA GLY A 60 16.60 -7.04 -16.00
C GLY A 60 17.86 -6.22 -16.30
N SER A 61 18.50 -6.53 -17.41
CA SER A 61 19.63 -5.74 -17.90
C SER A 61 19.12 -4.52 -18.65
N ILE A 62 19.54 -3.34 -18.21
CA ILE A 62 19.29 -2.09 -18.93
C ILE A 62 20.22 -2.05 -20.14
N GLY A 63 19.65 -1.85 -21.33
CA GLY A 63 20.43 -1.75 -22.56
C GLY A 63 19.66 -1.00 -23.65
N GLY A 64 20.38 -0.36 -24.56
CA GLY A 64 19.75 0.37 -25.66
C GLY A 64 19.11 1.70 -25.25
N CYS A 65 17.99 2.07 -25.89
CA CYS A 65 17.25 3.29 -25.57
C CYS A 65 16.35 3.04 -24.35
N THR A 66 16.80 3.50 -23.17
CA THR A 66 16.06 3.38 -21.90
C THR A 66 15.61 4.76 -21.44
N HIS A 67 14.31 4.89 -21.17
CA HIS A 67 13.74 6.05 -20.47
C HIS A 67 13.61 5.74 -18.98
N SER A 68 14.04 6.66 -18.12
CA SER A 68 14.02 6.49 -16.68
C SER A 68 13.35 7.68 -15.98
N GLU A 69 12.53 7.41 -14.98
CA GLU A 69 11.86 8.40 -14.15
C GLU A 69 11.88 7.95 -12.68
N GLU A 70 11.68 8.88 -11.76
CA GLU A 70 11.49 8.56 -10.33
C GLU A 70 10.12 7.92 -10.05
N PHE A 71 9.12 8.29 -10.83
CA PHE A 71 7.78 7.71 -10.86
C PHE A 71 7.05 8.16 -12.13
N SER A 72 6.09 7.39 -12.57
CA SER A 72 5.23 7.84 -13.68
C SER A 72 4.20 8.85 -13.17
N GLY A 73 4.43 10.13 -13.48
CA GLY A 73 3.50 11.21 -13.10
C GLY A 73 2.10 11.00 -13.67
N GLU A 74 2.00 10.48 -14.90
CA GLU A 74 0.74 10.18 -15.57
C GLU A 74 -0.11 9.15 -14.80
N VAL A 75 0.50 8.09 -14.29
CA VAL A 75 -0.20 7.06 -13.52
C VAL A 75 -0.40 7.50 -12.08
N HIS A 76 0.63 8.07 -11.47
CA HIS A 76 0.68 8.42 -10.05
C HIS A 76 -0.37 9.44 -9.64
N TYR A 77 -0.64 10.41 -10.55
CA TYR A 77 -1.64 11.47 -10.35
C TYR A 77 -2.89 11.31 -11.23
N SER A 78 -3.09 10.11 -11.79
CA SER A 78 -4.27 9.85 -12.62
C SER A 78 -5.57 10.03 -11.83
N GLU A 79 -6.52 10.77 -12.41
CA GLU A 79 -7.90 10.82 -11.90
C GLU A 79 -8.65 9.48 -12.09
N ARG A 80 -8.13 8.61 -12.96
CA ARG A 80 -8.71 7.29 -13.29
C ARG A 80 -7.64 6.21 -13.33
N PRO A 81 -7.02 5.85 -12.19
CA PRO A 81 -5.90 4.90 -12.15
C PRO A 81 -6.27 3.51 -12.67
N SER A 82 -7.54 3.11 -12.64
CA SER A 82 -8.02 1.84 -13.21
C SER A 82 -7.77 1.70 -14.72
N LEU A 83 -7.55 2.81 -15.44
CA LEU A 83 -7.15 2.77 -16.85
C LEU A 83 -5.72 2.25 -17.05
N TYR A 84 -4.90 2.27 -16.01
CA TYR A 84 -3.52 1.81 -15.98
C TYR A 84 -3.38 0.49 -15.23
N TYR A 85 -3.93 0.43 -14.02
CA TYR A 85 -3.99 -0.79 -13.21
C TYR A 85 -5.10 -1.72 -13.70
N THR A 86 -5.01 -2.14 -14.96
CA THR A 86 -5.94 -3.10 -15.55
C THR A 86 -5.85 -4.46 -14.86
N PRO A 87 -6.84 -5.35 -14.97
CA PRO A 87 -6.77 -6.69 -14.39
C PRO A 87 -5.50 -7.47 -14.76
N ILE A 88 -4.99 -7.30 -15.99
CA ILE A 88 -3.74 -7.94 -16.46
C ILE A 88 -2.54 -7.38 -15.70
N VAL A 89 -2.43 -6.07 -15.56
CA VAL A 89 -1.33 -5.41 -14.83
C VAL A 89 -1.36 -5.81 -13.36
N VAL A 90 -2.53 -5.74 -12.73
CA VAL A 90 -2.68 -6.12 -11.31
C VAL A 90 -2.35 -7.60 -11.10
N GLN A 91 -2.77 -8.48 -12.03
CA GLN A 91 -2.43 -9.90 -11.92
C GLN A 91 -0.93 -10.12 -12.06
N GLN A 92 -0.26 -9.46 -12.99
CA GLN A 92 1.20 -9.55 -13.14
C GLN A 92 1.94 -9.06 -11.88
N LEU A 93 1.52 -7.94 -11.30
CA LEU A 93 2.09 -7.43 -10.04
C LEU A 93 1.92 -8.44 -8.89
N ARG A 94 0.77 -9.12 -8.82
CA ARG A 94 0.50 -10.20 -7.85
C ARG A 94 1.37 -11.42 -8.10
N ASP A 95 1.53 -11.85 -9.35
CA ASP A 95 2.34 -13.00 -9.69
C ASP A 95 3.80 -12.79 -9.28
N TRP A 96 4.35 -11.61 -9.56
CA TRP A 96 5.67 -11.25 -9.07
C TRP A 96 5.72 -11.19 -7.55
N TYR A 97 4.78 -10.51 -6.91
CA TYR A 97 4.73 -10.43 -5.46
C TYR A 97 4.74 -11.80 -4.79
N TYR A 98 3.93 -12.74 -5.28
CA TYR A 98 3.84 -14.09 -4.73
C TYR A 98 4.91 -15.07 -5.26
N SER A 99 5.79 -14.66 -6.17
CA SER A 99 6.90 -15.49 -6.66
C SER A 99 8.00 -15.72 -5.61
N THR A 100 8.03 -14.92 -4.55
CA THR A 100 9.00 -15.03 -3.45
C THR A 100 8.33 -15.34 -2.13
N LYS A 101 9.11 -15.89 -1.18
CA LYS A 101 8.59 -16.23 0.15
C LYS A 101 8.04 -14.99 0.85
N LYS A 102 6.85 -15.14 1.44
CA LYS A 102 6.18 -14.12 2.25
C LYS A 102 6.24 -14.48 3.73
N PRO A 103 6.12 -13.49 4.64
CA PRO A 103 5.96 -13.76 6.05
C PRO A 103 4.80 -14.71 6.32
N GLU A 104 4.98 -15.61 7.28
CA GLU A 104 3.86 -16.40 7.80
C GLU A 104 3.06 -15.52 8.76
N ILE A 105 1.83 -15.21 8.38
CA ILE A 105 0.92 -14.40 9.17
C ILE A 105 -0.38 -15.15 9.43
N GLN A 106 -1.03 -14.82 10.54
CA GLN A 106 -2.38 -15.31 10.82
C GLN A 106 -3.38 -14.69 9.82
N ASN A 107 -4.47 -15.39 9.55
CA ASN A 107 -5.56 -14.84 8.76
C ASN A 107 -6.13 -13.57 9.42
N ILE A 108 -6.12 -12.47 8.71
CA ILE A 108 -6.63 -11.17 9.16
C ILE A 108 -7.98 -10.91 8.49
N ASP A 109 -9.02 -10.75 9.30
CA ASP A 109 -10.33 -10.42 8.76
C ASP A 109 -10.38 -8.96 8.33
N ILE A 110 -10.16 -8.03 9.27
CA ILE A 110 -10.17 -6.59 9.00
C ILE A 110 -8.79 -6.03 9.40
N ALA A 111 -8.02 -5.59 8.42
CA ALA A 111 -6.79 -4.84 8.64
C ALA A 111 -7.08 -3.35 8.50
N ILE A 112 -6.70 -2.56 9.47
CA ILE A 112 -6.78 -1.10 9.44
C ILE A 112 -5.38 -0.53 9.55
N HIS A 113 -4.93 0.15 8.51
CA HIS A 113 -3.66 0.87 8.55
C HIS A 113 -3.92 2.30 9.00
N ILE A 114 -3.29 2.72 10.09
CA ILE A 114 -3.35 4.10 10.60
C ILE A 114 -1.96 4.71 10.47
N ARG A 115 -1.79 5.73 9.63
CA ARG A 115 -0.49 6.39 9.48
C ARG A 115 -0.21 7.28 10.68
N ARG A 116 0.87 6.97 11.41
CA ARG A 116 1.41 7.71 12.55
C ARG A 116 2.95 7.74 12.43
N GLY A 117 3.66 7.98 13.48
CA GLY A 117 5.10 8.13 13.51
C GLY A 117 5.50 9.53 13.02
N ASP A 118 5.88 9.61 11.76
CA ASP A 118 6.23 10.87 11.08
C ASP A 118 5.03 11.76 10.74
N VAL A 119 3.79 11.27 10.91
CA VAL A 119 2.56 11.99 10.56
C VAL A 119 1.75 12.35 11.80
N THR A 120 1.67 13.65 12.07
CA THR A 120 0.88 14.23 13.16
C THR A 120 -0.12 15.27 12.62
N LYS A 121 -0.97 15.81 13.49
CA LYS A 121 -1.87 16.93 13.14
C LYS A 121 -1.08 18.22 12.79
N VAL A 122 0.14 18.36 13.31
CA VAL A 122 1.01 19.51 13.09
C VAL A 122 1.93 19.25 11.90
N ASP A 123 2.60 18.09 11.94
CA ASP A 123 3.49 17.67 10.86
C ASP A 123 2.70 16.81 9.87
N HIS A 124 2.64 17.27 8.63
CA HIS A 124 1.92 16.60 7.54
C HIS A 124 0.39 16.46 7.76
N PRO A 125 -0.35 17.54 8.10
CA PRO A 125 -1.79 17.47 8.41
C PRO A 125 -2.63 16.88 7.26
N GLY A 126 -2.23 17.06 6.01
CA GLY A 126 -2.88 16.47 4.84
C GLY A 126 -2.80 14.94 4.76
N ARG A 127 -1.86 14.32 5.51
CA ARG A 127 -1.71 12.87 5.62
C ARG A 127 -2.36 12.31 6.89
N PHE A 128 -2.63 13.18 7.85
CA PHE A 128 -3.23 12.78 9.12
C PHE A 128 -4.74 12.54 8.97
N THR A 129 -5.23 11.48 9.58
CA THR A 129 -6.64 11.17 9.73
C THR A 129 -6.94 11.01 11.22
N ASP A 130 -7.97 11.67 11.70
CA ASP A 130 -8.38 11.55 13.11
C ASP A 130 -8.76 10.11 13.47
N THR A 131 -8.36 9.67 14.66
CA THR A 131 -8.64 8.33 15.18
C THR A 131 -10.15 8.06 15.24
N SER A 132 -10.97 9.08 15.50
CA SER A 132 -12.43 9.00 15.52
C SER A 132 -13.02 8.53 14.18
N VAL A 133 -12.38 8.82 13.04
CA VAL A 133 -12.82 8.33 11.72
C VAL A 133 -12.73 6.81 11.67
N TYR A 134 -11.61 6.27 12.15
CA TYR A 134 -11.41 4.83 12.23
C TYR A 134 -12.30 4.16 13.28
N ALA A 135 -12.54 4.83 14.42
CA ALA A 135 -13.44 4.31 15.45
C ALA A 135 -14.85 4.08 14.89
N LYS A 136 -15.40 5.05 14.17
CA LYS A 136 -16.70 4.92 13.50
C LYS A 136 -16.70 3.82 12.44
N ALA A 137 -15.63 3.74 11.62
CA ALA A 137 -15.50 2.69 10.63
C ALA A 137 -15.50 1.30 11.28
N ILE A 138 -14.78 1.12 12.40
CA ILE A 138 -14.76 -0.12 13.19
C ILE A 138 -16.15 -0.48 13.70
N GLU A 139 -16.85 0.49 14.30
CA GLU A 139 -18.21 0.29 14.80
C GLU A 139 -19.14 -0.22 13.69
N THR A 140 -19.09 0.40 12.52
CA THR A 140 -19.92 0.03 11.37
C THR A 140 -19.52 -1.35 10.82
N LEU A 141 -18.22 -1.61 10.64
CA LEU A 141 -17.75 -2.90 10.16
C LEU A 141 -18.12 -4.04 11.11
N LYS A 142 -18.07 -3.82 12.43
CA LYS A 142 -18.50 -4.81 13.44
C LYS A 142 -20.01 -5.09 13.38
N LYS A 143 -20.83 -4.15 12.98
CA LYS A 143 -22.28 -4.38 12.76
C LYS A 143 -22.52 -5.30 11.55
N PHE A 144 -21.78 -5.09 10.46
CA PHE A 144 -21.91 -5.92 9.25
C PHE A 144 -21.20 -7.26 9.36
N TYR A 145 -20.09 -7.31 10.09
CA TYR A 145 -19.21 -8.48 10.23
C TYR A 145 -18.92 -8.79 11.72
N PRO A 146 -19.96 -9.19 12.50
CA PRO A 146 -19.83 -9.30 13.96
C PRO A 146 -18.82 -10.36 14.44
N THR A 147 -18.47 -11.33 13.60
CA THR A 147 -17.49 -12.38 13.90
C THR A 147 -16.08 -12.06 13.44
N TYR A 148 -15.90 -10.98 12.68
CA TYR A 148 -14.58 -10.61 12.17
C TYR A 148 -13.74 -9.91 13.23
N THR A 149 -12.50 -10.33 13.31
CA THR A 149 -11.49 -9.67 14.15
C THR A 149 -10.94 -8.43 13.47
N VAL A 150 -10.65 -7.40 14.27
CA VAL A 150 -10.03 -6.15 13.80
C VAL A 150 -8.57 -6.14 14.21
N THR A 151 -7.68 -5.84 13.28
CA THR A 151 -6.24 -5.68 13.55
C THR A 151 -5.80 -4.30 13.06
N ILE A 152 -5.19 -3.53 13.96
CA ILE A 152 -4.66 -2.18 13.70
C ILE A 152 -3.17 -2.29 13.42
N PHE A 153 -2.73 -1.77 12.29
CA PHE A 153 -1.32 -1.61 11.94
C PHE A 153 -0.94 -0.15 11.98
N SER A 154 0.03 0.22 12.81
CA SER A 154 0.48 1.59 12.99
C SER A 154 1.86 1.65 13.63
N GLU A 155 2.42 2.84 13.69
CA GLU A 155 3.53 3.21 14.56
C GLU A 155 2.99 3.92 15.81
N GLY A 156 3.76 3.91 16.91
CA GLY A 156 3.40 4.55 18.18
C GLY A 156 3.13 3.55 19.31
N SER A 157 2.34 3.95 20.28
CA SER A 157 1.96 3.17 21.45
C SER A 157 0.45 2.89 21.50
N ALA A 158 0.03 1.89 22.27
CA ALA A 158 -1.41 1.60 22.44
C ALA A 158 -2.19 2.79 23.02
N ASP A 159 -1.52 3.66 23.78
CA ASP A 159 -2.12 4.85 24.36
C ASP A 159 -2.57 5.86 23.30
N ASP A 160 -1.90 5.90 22.16
CA ASP A 160 -2.24 6.79 21.04
C ASP A 160 -3.58 6.39 20.38
N PHE A 161 -4.06 5.19 20.66
CA PHE A 161 -5.24 4.59 20.04
C PHE A 161 -6.35 4.23 21.03
N LYS A 162 -6.31 4.74 22.26
CA LYS A 162 -7.34 4.48 23.31
C LYS A 162 -8.75 4.80 22.82
N GLU A 163 -8.91 5.82 21.99
CA GLU A 163 -10.20 6.24 21.42
C GLU A 163 -10.86 5.14 20.56
N LEU A 164 -10.08 4.16 20.04
CA LEU A 164 -10.65 3.05 19.28
C LEU A 164 -11.45 2.06 20.14
N GLY A 165 -11.24 2.05 21.44
CA GLY A 165 -11.93 1.14 22.36
C GLY A 165 -11.68 -0.34 22.10
N LEU A 166 -10.52 -0.68 21.54
CA LEU A 166 -10.13 -2.06 21.20
C LEU A 166 -9.21 -2.66 22.26
N PRO A 167 -9.28 -4.00 22.50
CA PRO A 167 -8.35 -4.69 23.37
C PRO A 167 -6.92 -4.70 22.79
N ALA A 168 -5.93 -4.90 23.66
CA ALA A 168 -4.51 -4.76 23.30
C ALA A 168 -4.03 -5.73 22.22
N ASP A 169 -4.63 -6.90 22.11
CA ASP A 169 -4.31 -7.93 21.12
C ASP A 169 -4.75 -7.55 19.68
N CYS A 170 -5.59 -6.54 19.54
CA CYS A 170 -5.95 -5.97 18.24
C CYS A 170 -4.83 -5.12 17.60
N PHE A 171 -3.79 -4.76 18.35
CA PHE A 171 -2.77 -3.84 17.87
C PHE A 171 -1.50 -4.57 17.44
N ARG A 172 -1.03 -4.23 16.25
CA ARG A 172 0.27 -4.60 15.68
C ARG A 172 1.05 -3.31 15.42
N LEU A 173 1.71 -2.81 16.48
CA LEU A 173 2.42 -1.53 16.45
C LEU A 173 3.90 -1.75 16.26
N ASN A 174 4.52 -0.92 15.42
CA ASN A 174 5.98 -0.94 15.16
C ASN A 174 6.49 -2.30 14.68
N VAL A 175 5.65 -3.09 14.02
CA VAL A 175 6.04 -4.40 13.47
C VAL A 175 6.80 -4.25 12.15
N ASP A 176 7.50 -5.30 11.75
CA ASP A 176 8.27 -5.33 10.50
C ASP A 176 7.42 -4.92 9.30
N ILE A 177 8.02 -4.15 8.39
CA ILE A 177 7.32 -3.59 7.24
C ILE A 177 6.80 -4.66 6.27
N LYS A 178 7.49 -5.80 6.14
CA LYS A 178 7.07 -6.92 5.29
C LYS A 178 5.85 -7.62 5.88
N GLU A 179 5.85 -7.80 7.21
CA GLU A 179 4.70 -8.36 7.94
C GLU A 179 3.50 -7.42 7.82
N THR A 180 3.68 -6.13 8.10
CA THR A 180 2.64 -5.11 7.93
C THR A 180 2.08 -5.14 6.51
N PHE A 181 2.94 -5.00 5.50
CA PHE A 181 2.52 -4.92 4.11
C PHE A 181 1.78 -6.19 3.67
N HIS A 182 2.32 -7.38 4.01
CA HIS A 182 1.70 -8.65 3.65
C HIS A 182 0.33 -8.85 4.31
N SER A 183 0.20 -8.42 5.58
CA SER A 183 -1.07 -8.43 6.30
C SER A 183 -2.14 -7.56 5.62
N LEU A 184 -1.75 -6.36 5.15
CA LEU A 184 -2.64 -5.48 4.41
C LEU A 184 -3.06 -6.10 3.05
N VAL A 185 -2.12 -6.74 2.34
CA VAL A 185 -2.38 -7.41 1.06
C VAL A 185 -3.35 -8.57 1.19
N THR A 186 -3.29 -9.34 2.28
CA THR A 186 -4.02 -10.60 2.44
C THR A 186 -5.30 -10.48 3.24
N SER A 187 -5.55 -9.37 3.93
CA SER A 187 -6.75 -9.15 4.73
C SER A 187 -8.03 -9.27 3.91
N LYS A 188 -9.11 -9.77 4.52
CA LYS A 188 -10.44 -9.85 3.87
C LYS A 188 -11.07 -8.47 3.67
N ILE A 189 -10.80 -7.55 4.58
CA ILE A 189 -11.18 -6.14 4.48
C ILE A 189 -9.96 -5.31 4.83
N LEU A 190 -9.55 -4.45 3.91
CA LEU A 190 -8.50 -3.45 4.14
C LEU A 190 -9.13 -2.06 4.29
N VAL A 191 -8.90 -1.42 5.43
CA VAL A 191 -9.15 0.01 5.63
C VAL A 191 -7.81 0.73 5.56
N MET A 192 -7.60 1.48 4.50
CA MET A 192 -6.32 2.15 4.28
C MET A 192 -6.28 3.55 4.89
N SER A 193 -5.09 4.03 5.18
CA SER A 193 -4.81 5.43 5.50
C SER A 193 -4.38 6.21 4.26
N LYS A 194 -4.16 7.51 4.40
CA LYS A 194 -3.55 8.40 3.39
C LYS A 194 -2.04 8.11 3.26
N SER A 195 -1.72 6.91 2.78
CA SER A 195 -0.36 6.39 2.71
C SER A 195 -0.13 5.57 1.45
N SER A 196 0.97 5.84 0.75
CA SER A 196 1.39 5.03 -0.41
C SER A 196 1.66 3.57 -0.02
N LEU A 197 2.00 3.27 1.24
CA LEU A 197 2.18 1.90 1.72
C LEU A 197 0.86 1.11 1.62
N SER A 198 -0.21 1.64 2.22
CA SER A 198 -1.51 0.97 2.16
C SER A 198 -2.13 1.04 0.77
N TYR A 199 -1.83 2.07 -0.03
CA TYR A 199 -2.27 2.14 -1.42
C TYR A 199 -1.63 1.04 -2.28
N ALA A 200 -0.32 0.84 -2.19
CA ALA A 200 0.38 -0.24 -2.89
C ALA A 200 -0.13 -1.63 -2.44
N ALA A 201 -0.36 -1.81 -1.13
CA ALA A 201 -0.96 -3.04 -0.62
C ALA A 201 -2.39 -3.25 -1.15
N ALA A 202 -3.19 -2.20 -1.24
CA ALA A 202 -4.55 -2.23 -1.75
C ALA A 202 -4.63 -2.62 -3.24
N ILE A 203 -3.67 -2.19 -4.08
CA ILE A 203 -3.57 -2.65 -5.48
C ILE A 203 -3.40 -4.18 -5.55
N LEU A 204 -2.64 -4.76 -4.62
CA LEU A 204 -2.41 -6.20 -4.56
C LEU A 204 -3.53 -6.97 -3.83
N ASN A 205 -4.31 -6.32 -2.98
CA ASN A 205 -5.40 -6.97 -2.25
C ASN A 205 -6.50 -7.42 -3.23
N LYS A 206 -7.03 -8.64 -3.03
CA LYS A 206 -8.08 -9.24 -3.88
C LYS A 206 -9.49 -9.04 -3.32
N ASN A 207 -9.58 -8.45 -2.13
CA ASN A 207 -10.80 -8.40 -1.34
C ASN A 207 -11.31 -6.94 -1.24
N SER A 208 -12.13 -6.66 -0.23
CA SER A 208 -12.72 -5.34 -0.05
C SER A 208 -11.71 -4.31 0.45
N VAL A 209 -11.65 -3.17 -0.22
CA VAL A 209 -10.79 -2.05 0.15
C VAL A 209 -11.65 -0.82 0.46
N TYR A 210 -11.45 -0.26 1.64
CA TYR A 210 -12.00 1.05 2.04
C TYR A 210 -10.87 2.07 2.06
N TYR A 211 -11.05 3.18 1.35
CA TYR A 211 -10.04 4.22 1.23
C TYR A 211 -10.53 5.56 1.76
N GLU A 212 -9.60 6.37 2.23
CA GLU A 212 -9.79 7.78 2.50
C GLU A 212 -9.21 8.62 1.37
N GLU A 213 -9.90 9.68 0.97
CA GLU A 213 -9.49 10.53 -0.15
C GLU A 213 -8.18 11.28 0.16
N PHE A 214 -7.22 11.15 -0.74
CA PHE A 214 -5.93 11.82 -0.68
C PHE A 214 -5.40 12.04 -2.11
N TRP A 215 -4.11 12.24 -2.33
CA TRP A 215 -3.57 12.54 -3.66
C TRP A 215 -3.59 11.36 -4.64
N HIS A 216 -3.63 10.13 -4.18
CA HIS A 216 -3.87 8.98 -5.05
C HIS A 216 -5.37 8.69 -5.14
N LYS A 217 -5.90 8.61 -6.35
CA LYS A 217 -7.31 8.26 -6.56
C LYS A 217 -7.51 6.75 -6.41
N PRO A 218 -8.70 6.31 -5.99
CA PRO A 218 -9.00 4.88 -5.81
C PRO A 218 -9.07 4.13 -7.15
N LEU A 219 -8.84 2.83 -7.09
CA LEU A 219 -9.24 1.95 -8.18
C LEU A 219 -10.75 1.72 -8.17
N ASP A 220 -11.29 1.33 -9.35
CA ASP A 220 -12.70 0.98 -9.47
C ASP A 220 -13.05 -0.16 -8.49
N GLY A 221 -14.19 -0.03 -7.81
CA GLY A 221 -14.65 -0.98 -6.82
C GLY A 221 -14.14 -0.73 -5.39
N TRP A 222 -13.19 0.18 -5.16
CA TRP A 222 -12.83 0.60 -3.81
C TRP A 222 -13.92 1.50 -3.22
N LEU A 223 -14.20 1.35 -1.93
CA LEU A 223 -15.26 2.05 -1.21
C LEU A 223 -14.68 3.19 -0.38
N LYS A 224 -15.38 4.32 -0.30
CA LYS A 224 -14.94 5.41 0.59
C LYS A 224 -15.19 5.06 2.04
N ILE A 225 -14.21 5.32 2.92
CA ILE A 225 -14.33 5.08 4.36
C ILE A 225 -15.52 5.85 4.99
N ASN A 226 -15.89 7.00 4.42
CA ASN A 226 -17.01 7.78 4.93
C ASN A 226 -18.36 7.07 4.78
N ILE A 227 -18.50 6.08 3.87
CA ILE A 227 -19.70 5.21 3.81
C ILE A 227 -19.87 4.45 5.11
N LEU A 228 -18.77 4.11 5.79
CA LEU A 228 -18.80 3.44 7.09
C LEU A 228 -19.16 4.39 8.25
N ASN A 229 -19.18 5.70 7.98
CA ASN A 229 -19.45 6.73 8.99
C ASN A 229 -20.89 7.29 8.90
N MET A 230 -21.72 6.74 8.01
CA MET A 230 -23.13 7.06 7.86
C MET A 230 -23.98 6.18 8.79
#